data_463ec2e519604225b7c42d87bd7e1db4
#
_entry.id   463ec2e519604225b7c42d87bd7e1db4
#
_cell.length_a   1.000
_cell.length_b   1.000
_cell.length_c   1.000
_cell.angle_alpha   90.00
_cell.angle_beta   90.00
_cell.angle_gamma   90.00
#
_symmetry.space_group_name_H-M   'P 1'
#
loop_
_entity.id
_entity.type
_entity.pdbx_description
1 polymer ?
#
loop_
_entity_poly.entity_id
_entity_poly.type
_entity_poly.pdbx_seq_one_letter_code
_entity_poly.pdbx_strand_id
1 'polypeptide(L)'
;MDKNIKLNSISLTRRKAIRNAVLLLGGSISATQISPLIGNVAAMGSNYIPKFLNEHHFYMTKRLVDLIIPESDTPGALAANVHQFIDVMLDGWAATDTRLRFLDTFNNIDSRSLALTGKKFSDTTRTKQIKLLEVLDKESFSDNGTDIFFREFKALVVFGYYSSEEGASVELRYDRIPGAYKGCIPLDEVGRSWST
;
A
#
# COMPACT_ATOMS: atom_id res chain seq x y z
N MET A 1 34.38 -45.52 -5.78
CA MET A 1 34.18 -44.20 -6.41
C MET A 1 32.95 -43.54 -5.75
N ASP A 2 33.20 -42.91 -4.61
CA ASP A 2 32.16 -42.22 -3.86
C ASP A 2 32.05 -40.77 -4.34
N LYS A 3 30.91 -40.42 -4.92
CA LYS A 3 30.57 -39.04 -5.20
C LYS A 3 29.83 -38.46 -3.99
N ASN A 4 30.56 -37.79 -3.09
CA ASN A 4 30.04 -36.93 -2.07
C ASN A 4 29.31 -35.72 -2.73
N ILE A 5 27.99 -35.77 -2.80
CA ILE A 5 27.16 -34.61 -3.12
C ILE A 5 27.07 -33.77 -1.86
N LYS A 6 27.90 -32.72 -1.75
CA LYS A 6 27.73 -31.65 -0.75
C LYS A 6 26.42 -30.92 -1.04
N LEU A 7 25.40 -31.21 -0.29
CA LEU A 7 24.21 -30.38 -0.16
C LEU A 7 24.63 -29.04 0.47
N ASN A 8 24.86 -28.03 -0.37
CA ASN A 8 24.99 -26.67 0.10
C ASN A 8 23.68 -26.24 0.74
N SER A 9 23.66 -26.11 2.07
CA SER A 9 22.56 -25.53 2.81
C SER A 9 22.42 -24.05 2.38
N ILE A 10 21.50 -23.79 1.47
CA ILE A 10 21.15 -22.43 1.04
C ILE A 10 20.41 -21.80 2.20
N SER A 11 21.07 -20.95 2.97
CA SER A 11 20.39 -20.09 3.95
C SER A 11 19.47 -19.13 3.19
N LEU A 12 18.20 -19.47 3.13
CA LEU A 12 17.16 -18.61 2.57
C LEU A 12 16.95 -17.43 3.53
N THR A 13 17.55 -16.29 3.23
CA THR A 13 17.15 -15.04 3.89
C THR A 13 15.73 -14.68 3.45
N ARG A 14 14.94 -14.02 4.32
CA ARG A 14 13.54 -13.60 4.03
C ARG A 14 13.41 -12.91 2.66
N ARG A 15 14.39 -12.08 2.26
CA ARG A 15 14.47 -11.47 0.93
C ARG A 15 14.50 -12.50 -0.21
N LYS A 16 15.24 -13.61 -0.04
CA LYS A 16 15.28 -14.69 -1.01
C LYS A 16 13.99 -15.50 -1.04
N ALA A 17 13.34 -15.69 0.11
CA ALA A 17 12.05 -16.38 0.20
C ALA A 17 10.95 -15.60 -0.52
N ILE A 18 10.84 -14.29 -0.29
CA ILE A 18 9.88 -13.41 -0.98
C ILE A 18 10.17 -13.39 -2.49
N ARG A 19 11.41 -13.24 -2.90
CA ARG A 19 11.81 -13.29 -4.30
C ARG A 19 11.46 -14.62 -4.98
N ASN A 20 11.64 -15.72 -4.29
CA ASN A 20 11.31 -17.05 -4.81
C ASN A 20 9.78 -17.29 -4.84
N ALA A 21 9.04 -16.77 -3.88
CA ALA A 21 7.57 -16.81 -3.88
C ALA A 21 6.97 -16.05 -5.06
N VAL A 22 7.50 -14.88 -5.39
CA VAL A 22 7.10 -14.08 -6.57
C VAL A 22 7.40 -14.83 -7.87
N LEU A 23 8.54 -15.54 -7.97
CA LEU A 23 8.89 -16.36 -9.13
C LEU A 23 7.99 -17.58 -9.29
N LEU A 24 7.48 -18.16 -8.19
CA LEU A 24 6.58 -19.31 -8.21
C LEU A 24 5.13 -18.94 -8.59
N LEU A 25 4.72 -17.68 -8.45
CA LEU A 25 3.40 -17.19 -8.82
C LEU A 25 3.24 -16.87 -10.31
N GLY A 26 4.12 -17.38 -11.17
CA GLY A 26 3.91 -17.45 -12.61
C GLY A 26 4.29 -16.21 -13.42
N GLY A 27 5.03 -15.29 -12.84
CA GLY A 27 5.61 -14.17 -13.60
C GLY A 27 7.02 -14.51 -14.07
N SER A 28 7.26 -14.61 -15.36
CA SER A 28 8.60 -14.60 -15.96
C SER A 28 9.26 -13.22 -15.84
N ILE A 29 9.42 -12.75 -14.60
CA ILE A 29 10.12 -11.50 -14.31
C ILE A 29 11.59 -11.83 -14.19
N SER A 30 12.39 -11.41 -15.16
CA SER A 30 13.84 -11.58 -15.11
C SER A 30 14.40 -10.92 -13.84
N ALA A 31 15.35 -11.58 -13.18
CA ALA A 31 15.94 -11.15 -11.90
C ALA A 31 16.54 -9.72 -11.94
N THR A 32 16.78 -9.17 -13.11
CA THR A 32 17.24 -7.80 -13.36
C THR A 32 16.16 -6.74 -13.13
N GLN A 33 14.88 -7.12 -13.17
CA GLN A 33 13.75 -6.18 -13.01
C GLN A 33 13.29 -6.01 -11.55
N ILE A 34 13.57 -6.98 -10.68
CA ILE A 34 13.15 -6.97 -9.27
C ILE A 34 14.12 -6.17 -8.38
N SER A 35 15.41 -6.16 -8.72
CA SER A 35 16.44 -5.43 -7.96
C SER A 35 16.15 -3.92 -7.81
N PRO A 36 15.77 -3.19 -8.87
CA PRO A 36 15.42 -1.78 -8.72
C PRO A 36 14.11 -1.54 -7.96
N LEU A 37 13.14 -2.48 -7.98
CA LEU A 37 11.88 -2.31 -7.24
C LEU A 37 12.11 -2.35 -5.73
N ILE A 38 12.87 -3.33 -5.24
CA ILE A 38 13.16 -3.48 -3.80
C ILE A 38 14.16 -2.41 -3.33
N GLY A 39 15.11 -2.02 -4.18
CA GLY A 39 16.07 -0.94 -3.88
C GLY A 39 15.40 0.45 -3.83
N ASN A 40 14.39 0.69 -4.67
CA ASN A 40 13.69 1.96 -4.72
C ASN A 40 12.72 2.17 -3.55
N VAL A 41 12.14 1.11 -2.98
CA VAL A 41 11.31 1.22 -1.78
C VAL A 41 12.14 1.65 -0.56
N ALA A 42 13.41 1.24 -0.48
CA ALA A 42 14.32 1.66 0.61
C ALA A 42 14.93 3.07 0.40
N ALA A 43 14.87 3.63 -0.83
CA ALA A 43 15.41 4.94 -1.18
C ALA A 43 14.32 6.02 -1.39
N MET A 44 13.10 5.77 -0.91
CA MET A 44 11.98 6.72 -1.00
C MET A 44 12.23 7.90 -0.06
N GLY A 45 12.88 8.93 -0.58
CA GLY A 45 13.19 10.18 0.11
C GLY A 45 12.46 11.39 -0.50
N SER A 46 12.78 12.59 -0.02
CA SER A 46 12.15 13.87 -0.42
C SER A 46 12.16 14.20 -1.92
N ASN A 47 12.96 13.49 -2.73
CA ASN A 47 13.15 13.73 -4.16
C ASN A 47 12.52 12.63 -5.06
N TYR A 48 11.49 11.93 -4.60
CA TYR A 48 10.82 10.92 -5.41
C TYR A 48 10.13 11.55 -6.63
N ILE A 49 10.44 11.03 -7.81
CA ILE A 49 9.80 11.41 -9.09
C ILE A 49 8.80 10.31 -9.44
N PRO A 50 7.49 10.62 -9.59
CA PRO A 50 6.49 9.65 -9.98
C PRO A 50 6.81 8.98 -11.31
N LYS A 51 6.55 7.68 -11.43
CA LYS A 51 6.85 6.88 -12.63
C LYS A 51 5.62 6.66 -13.50
N PHE A 52 4.49 6.42 -12.88
CA PHE A 52 3.21 6.15 -13.55
C PHE A 52 2.23 7.32 -13.42
N LEU A 53 2.06 7.84 -12.21
CA LEU A 53 1.13 8.91 -11.96
C LEU A 53 1.69 10.24 -12.48
N ASN A 54 0.87 11.04 -13.16
CA ASN A 54 1.21 12.41 -13.45
C ASN A 54 1.26 13.24 -12.16
N GLU A 55 1.80 14.45 -12.23
CA GLU A 55 1.99 15.32 -11.07
C GLU A 55 0.67 15.58 -10.30
N HIS A 56 -0.43 15.80 -11.03
CA HIS A 56 -1.75 16.04 -10.44
C HIS A 56 -2.28 14.82 -9.70
N HIS A 57 -2.27 13.64 -10.33
CA HIS A 57 -2.72 12.39 -9.69
C HIS A 57 -1.82 11.99 -8.52
N PHE A 58 -0.51 12.21 -8.64
CA PHE A 58 0.41 11.95 -7.54
C PHE A 58 0.16 12.85 -6.33
N TYR A 59 -0.09 14.14 -6.57
CA TYR A 59 -0.47 15.06 -5.49
C TYR A 59 -1.83 14.68 -4.87
N MET A 60 -2.81 14.30 -5.70
CA MET A 60 -4.09 13.77 -5.21
C MET A 60 -3.88 12.52 -4.36
N THR A 61 -3.03 11.58 -4.79
CA THR A 61 -2.70 10.37 -4.02
C THR A 61 -2.12 10.72 -2.66
N LYS A 62 -1.22 11.71 -2.55
CA LYS A 62 -0.73 12.22 -1.26
C LYS A 62 -1.86 12.68 -0.35
N ARG A 63 -2.82 13.42 -0.90
CA ARG A 63 -3.98 13.90 -0.12
C ARG A 63 -4.89 12.75 0.32
N LEU A 64 -5.14 11.80 -0.58
CA LEU A 64 -5.99 10.65 -0.29
C LEU A 64 -5.40 9.75 0.80
N VAL A 65 -4.12 9.41 0.74
CA VAL A 65 -3.48 8.55 1.75
C VAL A 65 -3.45 9.23 3.13
N ASP A 66 -3.24 10.56 3.18
CA ASP A 66 -3.28 11.36 4.40
C ASP A 66 -4.70 11.45 5.02
N LEU A 67 -5.74 11.38 4.18
CA LEU A 67 -7.13 11.41 4.64
C LEU A 67 -7.64 10.03 5.07
N ILE A 68 -7.14 8.95 4.45
CA ILE A 68 -7.55 7.57 4.76
C ILE A 68 -6.89 7.08 6.04
N ILE A 69 -5.59 7.29 6.19
CA ILE A 69 -4.83 6.95 7.41
C ILE A 69 -4.03 8.20 7.82
N PRO A 70 -4.66 9.11 8.56
CA PRO A 70 -4.00 10.33 9.03
C PRO A 70 -2.98 10.03 10.12
N GLU A 71 -2.07 10.96 10.34
CA GLU A 71 -1.19 10.96 11.50
C GLU A 71 -2.02 11.14 12.80
N SER A 72 -1.68 10.36 13.82
CA SER A 72 -2.29 10.40 15.16
C SER A 72 -1.19 10.31 16.23
N ASP A 73 -1.29 9.37 17.17
CA ASP A 73 -0.19 8.96 18.07
C ASP A 73 0.86 8.08 17.36
N THR A 74 0.53 7.63 16.15
CA THR A 74 1.43 6.90 15.25
C THR A 74 1.55 7.61 13.90
N PRO A 75 2.66 7.39 13.14
CA PRO A 75 2.83 7.98 11.82
C PRO A 75 1.73 7.55 10.85
N GLY A 76 1.15 8.50 10.09
CA GLY A 76 0.14 8.20 9.09
C GLY A 76 0.70 7.64 7.77
N ALA A 77 -0.20 7.26 6.85
CA ALA A 77 0.18 6.67 5.56
C ALA A 77 1.02 7.60 4.67
N LEU A 78 0.87 8.92 4.82
CA LEU A 78 1.70 9.88 4.10
C LEU A 78 3.16 9.85 4.59
N ALA A 79 3.38 9.78 5.91
CA ALA A 79 4.70 9.66 6.52
C ALA A 79 5.37 8.33 6.16
N ALA A 80 4.59 7.25 6.10
CA ALA A 80 5.03 5.93 5.64
C ALA A 80 5.25 5.82 4.11
N ASN A 81 5.20 6.93 3.36
CA ASN A 81 5.40 6.98 1.91
C ASN A 81 4.48 6.08 1.08
N VAL A 82 3.27 5.77 1.57
CA VAL A 82 2.31 4.90 0.89
C VAL A 82 1.94 5.42 -0.50
N HIS A 83 1.92 6.74 -0.71
CA HIS A 83 1.69 7.35 -2.02
C HIS A 83 2.75 6.99 -3.07
N GLN A 84 4.02 6.84 -2.67
CA GLN A 84 5.11 6.39 -3.55
C GLN A 84 5.00 4.89 -3.81
N PHE A 85 4.64 4.10 -2.79
CA PHE A 85 4.37 2.68 -2.93
C PHE A 85 3.25 2.44 -3.97
N ILE A 86 2.15 3.19 -3.93
CA ILE A 86 1.04 3.09 -4.89
C ILE A 86 1.53 3.37 -6.32
N ASP A 87 2.31 4.42 -6.53
CA ASP A 87 2.86 4.75 -7.85
C ASP A 87 3.74 3.62 -8.40
N VAL A 88 4.63 3.06 -7.57
CA VAL A 88 5.49 1.92 -7.95
C VAL A 88 4.67 0.67 -8.26
N MET A 89 3.63 0.39 -7.48
CA MET A 89 2.74 -0.75 -7.72
C MET A 89 1.99 -0.61 -9.04
N LEU A 90 1.51 0.60 -9.35
CA LEU A 90 0.83 0.87 -10.62
C LEU A 90 1.80 0.81 -11.80
N ASP A 91 3.06 1.26 -11.66
CA ASP A 91 4.05 1.21 -12.72
C ASP A 91 4.51 -0.22 -13.04
N GLY A 92 4.85 -1.00 -12.02
CA GLY A 92 5.56 -2.27 -12.18
C GLY A 92 4.69 -3.53 -12.10
N TRP A 93 3.55 -3.49 -11.40
CA TRP A 93 2.81 -4.69 -11.03
C TRP A 93 1.37 -4.75 -11.54
N ALA A 94 0.71 -3.61 -11.63
CA ALA A 94 -0.68 -3.58 -12.01
C ALA A 94 -0.87 -3.96 -13.48
N ALA A 95 -1.87 -4.79 -13.78
CA ALA A 95 -2.31 -5.05 -15.14
C ALA A 95 -2.85 -3.76 -15.79
N THR A 96 -2.83 -3.69 -17.10
CA THR A 96 -3.24 -2.48 -17.84
C THR A 96 -4.66 -2.03 -17.51
N ASP A 97 -5.59 -2.97 -17.39
CA ASP A 97 -6.97 -2.67 -17.00
C ASP A 97 -7.07 -2.11 -15.57
N THR A 98 -6.28 -2.62 -14.65
CA THR A 98 -6.19 -2.10 -13.27
C THR A 98 -5.65 -0.68 -13.26
N ARG A 99 -4.61 -0.39 -14.03
CA ARG A 99 -4.05 0.96 -14.16
C ARG A 99 -5.10 1.96 -14.66
N LEU A 100 -5.85 1.58 -15.70
CA LEU A 100 -6.92 2.41 -16.25
C LEU A 100 -8.01 2.69 -15.21
N ARG A 101 -8.44 1.67 -14.47
CA ARG A 101 -9.44 1.81 -13.40
C ARG A 101 -8.97 2.77 -12.30
N PHE A 102 -7.70 2.73 -11.92
CA PHE A 102 -7.15 3.67 -10.93
C PHE A 102 -7.18 5.11 -11.46
N LEU A 103 -6.83 5.33 -12.73
CA LEU A 103 -6.94 6.66 -13.35
C LEU A 103 -8.39 7.13 -13.42
N ASP A 104 -9.33 6.24 -13.74
CA ASP A 104 -10.76 6.55 -13.74
C ASP A 104 -11.28 6.90 -12.34
N THR A 105 -10.76 6.26 -11.29
CA THR A 105 -11.06 6.61 -9.89
C THR A 105 -10.64 8.05 -9.57
N PHE A 106 -9.43 8.45 -9.95
CA PHE A 106 -8.96 9.83 -9.74
C PHE A 106 -9.81 10.84 -10.52
N ASN A 107 -10.15 10.54 -11.77
CA ASN A 107 -11.01 11.38 -12.60
C ASN A 107 -12.43 11.49 -12.03
N ASN A 108 -12.98 10.40 -11.48
CA ASN A 108 -14.29 10.38 -10.84
C ASN A 108 -14.28 11.25 -9.57
N ILE A 109 -13.26 11.12 -8.71
CA ILE A 109 -13.11 11.95 -7.50
C ILE A 109 -13.07 13.44 -7.87
N ASP A 110 -12.28 13.82 -8.88
CA ASP A 110 -12.20 15.20 -9.35
C ASP A 110 -13.53 15.68 -9.93
N SER A 111 -14.20 14.88 -10.74
CA SER A 111 -15.48 15.22 -11.35
C SER A 111 -16.57 15.47 -10.29
N ARG A 112 -16.63 14.61 -9.28
CA ARG A 112 -17.55 14.77 -8.15
C ARG A 112 -17.21 16.00 -7.30
N SER A 113 -15.92 16.26 -7.08
CA SER A 113 -15.48 17.45 -6.36
C SER A 113 -15.86 18.73 -7.10
N LEU A 114 -15.66 18.75 -8.42
CA LEU A 114 -16.07 19.88 -9.28
C LEU A 114 -17.58 20.11 -9.23
N ALA A 115 -18.38 19.05 -9.32
CA ALA A 115 -19.83 19.14 -9.26
C ALA A 115 -20.33 19.69 -7.90
N LEU A 116 -19.68 19.32 -6.79
CA LEU A 116 -20.10 19.71 -5.45
C LEU A 116 -19.55 21.07 -5.00
N THR A 117 -18.36 21.44 -5.48
CA THR A 117 -17.62 22.59 -4.90
C THR A 117 -17.13 23.60 -5.93
N GLY A 118 -17.22 23.31 -7.22
CA GLY A 118 -16.66 24.10 -8.30
C GLY A 118 -15.12 24.05 -8.40
N LYS A 119 -14.46 23.16 -7.64
CA LYS A 119 -12.99 23.02 -7.59
C LYS A 119 -12.59 21.54 -7.65
N LYS A 120 -11.39 21.28 -8.17
CA LYS A 120 -10.78 19.95 -8.14
C LYS A 120 -10.58 19.50 -6.69
N PHE A 121 -10.54 18.19 -6.45
CA PHE A 121 -10.43 17.61 -5.12
C PHE A 121 -9.26 18.19 -4.32
N SER A 122 -8.09 18.26 -4.92
CA SER A 122 -6.88 18.77 -4.27
C SER A 122 -6.95 20.26 -3.89
N ASP A 123 -7.81 21.03 -4.54
CA ASP A 123 -7.97 22.49 -4.34
C ASP A 123 -9.08 22.81 -3.34
N THR A 124 -9.76 21.80 -2.80
CA THR A 124 -10.83 21.98 -1.82
C THR A 124 -10.32 21.90 -0.38
N THR A 125 -11.12 22.35 0.55
CA THR A 125 -10.79 22.27 1.98
C THR A 125 -10.84 20.84 2.50
N ARG A 126 -10.00 20.51 3.51
CA ARG A 126 -9.96 19.18 4.15
C ARG A 126 -11.36 18.66 4.55
N THR A 127 -12.20 19.53 5.09
CA THR A 127 -13.58 19.16 5.50
C THR A 127 -14.43 18.70 4.32
N LYS A 128 -14.33 19.39 3.16
CA LYS A 128 -15.06 19.00 1.95
C LYS A 128 -14.48 17.71 1.33
N GLN A 129 -13.17 17.55 1.38
CA GLN A 129 -12.50 16.32 0.94
C GLN A 129 -13.00 15.12 1.76
N ILE A 130 -13.02 15.22 3.09
CA ILE A 130 -13.51 14.15 3.98
C ILE A 130 -14.97 13.81 3.65
N LYS A 131 -15.87 14.79 3.55
CA LYS A 131 -17.27 14.55 3.22
C LYS A 131 -17.46 13.83 1.88
N LEU A 132 -16.67 14.18 0.87
CA LEU A 132 -16.71 13.49 -0.42
C LEU A 132 -16.23 12.03 -0.29
N LEU A 133 -15.15 11.80 0.44
CA LEU A 133 -14.63 10.45 0.65
C LEU A 133 -15.56 9.58 1.49
N GLU A 134 -16.27 10.13 2.48
CA GLU A 134 -17.30 9.42 3.24
C GLU A 134 -18.47 8.94 2.35
N VAL A 135 -18.87 9.77 1.37
CA VAL A 135 -19.90 9.39 0.40
C VAL A 135 -19.38 8.26 -0.50
N LEU A 136 -18.18 8.40 -1.05
CA LEU A 136 -17.56 7.36 -1.90
C LEU A 136 -17.36 6.05 -1.14
N ASP A 137 -16.92 6.12 0.11
CA ASP A 137 -16.75 4.95 0.96
C ASP A 137 -18.08 4.22 1.17
N LYS A 138 -19.12 4.95 1.55
CA LYS A 138 -20.46 4.39 1.72
C LYS A 138 -21.02 3.75 0.44
N GLU A 139 -20.84 4.39 -0.71
CA GLU A 139 -21.25 3.86 -2.01
C GLU A 139 -20.46 2.60 -2.36
N SER A 140 -19.16 2.56 -2.11
CA SER A 140 -18.26 1.44 -2.42
C SER A 140 -18.53 0.18 -1.60
N PHE A 141 -19.08 0.34 -0.40
CA PHE A 141 -19.40 -0.78 0.51
C PHE A 141 -20.91 -1.07 0.60
N SER A 142 -21.74 -0.43 -0.23
CA SER A 142 -23.16 -0.79 -0.34
C SER A 142 -23.33 -2.09 -1.11
N ASP A 143 -24.43 -2.81 -0.89
CA ASP A 143 -24.73 -4.10 -1.56
C ASP A 143 -24.80 -3.99 -3.10
N ASN A 144 -25.11 -2.80 -3.60
CA ASN A 144 -25.11 -2.47 -5.03
C ASN A 144 -23.87 -1.63 -5.42
N GLY A 145 -22.76 -1.78 -4.71
CA GLY A 145 -21.57 -0.94 -4.81
C GLY A 145 -21.22 -0.54 -6.23
N THR A 146 -21.44 0.73 -6.56
CA THR A 146 -21.20 1.30 -7.89
C THR A 146 -19.75 1.73 -8.09
N ASP A 147 -19.02 1.95 -6.99
CA ASP A 147 -17.61 2.38 -7.04
C ASP A 147 -16.68 1.35 -6.36
N ILE A 148 -16.55 0.18 -6.97
CA ILE A 148 -15.63 -0.87 -6.51
C ILE A 148 -14.18 -0.36 -6.48
N PHE A 149 -13.84 0.61 -7.32
CA PHE A 149 -12.46 1.09 -7.50
C PHE A 149 -11.97 1.92 -6.32
N PHE A 150 -12.83 2.72 -5.69
CA PHE A 150 -12.45 3.43 -4.48
C PHE A 150 -12.17 2.45 -3.34
N ARG A 151 -12.92 1.36 -3.24
CA ARG A 151 -12.65 0.26 -2.30
C ARG A 151 -11.30 -0.41 -2.57
N GLU A 152 -10.97 -0.70 -3.83
CA GLU A 152 -9.67 -1.25 -4.23
C GLU A 152 -8.53 -0.29 -3.89
N PHE A 153 -8.70 1.00 -4.16
CA PHE A 153 -7.74 2.03 -3.79
C PHE A 153 -7.50 2.08 -2.27
N LYS A 154 -8.58 2.10 -1.48
CA LYS A 154 -8.52 2.10 -0.02
C LYS A 154 -7.82 0.83 0.50
N ALA A 155 -8.12 -0.33 -0.07
CA ALA A 155 -7.45 -1.58 0.28
C ALA A 155 -5.95 -1.53 -0.01
N LEU A 156 -5.54 -0.94 -1.14
CA LEU A 156 -4.13 -0.76 -1.47
C LEU A 156 -3.41 0.21 -0.52
N VAL A 157 -4.09 1.28 -0.07
CA VAL A 157 -3.56 2.19 0.97
C VAL A 157 -3.33 1.45 2.27
N VAL A 158 -4.33 0.68 2.74
CA VAL A 158 -4.24 -0.12 3.97
C VAL A 158 -3.12 -1.15 3.87
N PHE A 159 -3.04 -1.87 2.75
CA PHE A 159 -1.98 -2.85 2.51
C PHE A 159 -0.60 -2.19 2.52
N GLY A 160 -0.42 -1.06 1.81
CA GLY A 160 0.85 -0.34 1.76
C GLY A 160 1.28 0.17 3.13
N TYR A 161 0.33 0.65 3.94
CA TYR A 161 0.60 1.14 5.28
C TYR A 161 1.05 0.02 6.23
N TYR A 162 0.26 -1.04 6.37
CA TYR A 162 0.59 -2.14 7.29
C TYR A 162 1.76 -3.02 6.82
N SER A 163 2.17 -2.89 5.56
CA SER A 163 3.41 -3.49 5.04
C SER A 163 4.63 -2.58 5.18
N SER A 164 4.46 -1.32 5.57
CA SER A 164 5.56 -0.40 5.86
C SER A 164 6.19 -0.67 7.22
N GLU A 165 7.37 -0.11 7.46
CA GLU A 165 8.04 -0.21 8.77
C GLU A 165 7.20 0.47 9.86
N GLU A 166 6.64 1.65 9.58
CA GLU A 166 5.81 2.41 10.50
C GLU A 166 4.53 1.66 10.87
N GLY A 167 3.81 1.14 9.87
CA GLY A 167 2.57 0.40 10.10
C GLY A 167 2.81 -0.94 10.80
N ALA A 168 3.84 -1.67 10.40
CA ALA A 168 4.12 -2.99 10.94
C ALA A 168 4.75 -2.98 12.34
N SER A 169 5.56 -1.97 12.69
CA SER A 169 6.34 -1.96 13.93
C SER A 169 5.93 -0.90 14.94
N VAL A 170 5.30 0.20 14.50
CA VAL A 170 4.85 1.29 15.38
C VAL A 170 3.36 1.20 15.64
N GLU A 171 2.54 1.06 14.59
CA GLU A 171 1.08 0.91 14.71
C GLU A 171 0.70 -0.47 15.22
N LEU A 172 1.25 -1.53 14.64
CA LEU A 172 1.06 -2.91 15.07
C LEU A 172 2.13 -3.33 16.06
N ARG A 173 1.86 -4.42 16.79
CA ARG A 173 2.85 -5.08 17.64
C ARG A 173 3.70 -6.03 16.79
N TYR A 174 4.96 -5.67 16.60
CA TYR A 174 5.92 -6.54 15.92
C TYR A 174 6.78 -7.27 16.95
N ASP A 175 6.81 -8.59 16.86
CA ASP A 175 7.77 -9.41 17.59
C ASP A 175 8.57 -10.28 16.61
N ARG A 176 9.87 -10.08 16.60
CA ARG A 176 10.77 -10.80 15.68
C ARG A 176 10.81 -12.29 15.94
N ILE A 177 10.63 -12.69 17.22
CA ILE A 177 10.64 -14.09 17.68
C ILE A 177 9.53 -14.23 18.72
N PRO A 178 8.28 -14.50 18.29
CA PRO A 178 7.12 -14.47 19.19
C PRO A 178 7.11 -15.54 20.29
N GLY A 179 8.08 -16.42 20.33
CA GLY A 179 8.21 -17.43 21.39
C GLY A 179 7.11 -18.49 21.36
N ALA A 180 6.57 -18.82 22.53
CA ALA A 180 5.53 -19.85 22.66
C ALA A 180 4.14 -19.27 22.38
N TYR A 181 3.32 -20.03 21.65
CA TYR A 181 1.91 -19.69 21.45
C TYR A 181 1.11 -19.78 22.75
N LYS A 182 0.48 -18.68 23.16
CA LYS A 182 -0.47 -18.62 24.28
C LYS A 182 -1.85 -18.24 23.75
N GLY A 183 -2.74 -19.21 23.61
CA GLY A 183 -4.04 -19.02 22.94
C GLY A 183 -5.05 -18.20 23.74
N CYS A 184 -4.92 -18.09 25.06
CA CYS A 184 -5.83 -17.35 25.93
C CYS A 184 -5.01 -16.39 26.77
N ILE A 185 -4.94 -15.13 26.33
CA ILE A 185 -4.35 -14.02 27.09
C ILE A 185 -5.36 -12.89 27.23
N PRO A 186 -5.37 -12.16 28.34
CA PRO A 186 -6.22 -10.98 28.50
C PRO A 186 -5.98 -9.92 27.42
N LEU A 187 -7.02 -9.19 27.02
CA LEU A 187 -6.93 -8.19 25.94
C LEU A 187 -5.98 -7.04 26.30
N ASP A 188 -5.89 -6.68 27.56
CA ASP A 188 -4.96 -5.67 28.08
C ASP A 188 -3.49 -6.08 27.98
N GLU A 189 -3.18 -7.38 28.01
CA GLU A 189 -1.82 -7.89 27.76
C GLU A 189 -1.47 -7.85 26.26
N VAL A 190 -2.46 -7.95 25.37
CA VAL A 190 -2.23 -7.87 23.92
C VAL A 190 -1.87 -6.45 23.53
N GLY A 191 -2.59 -5.47 24.04
CA GLY A 191 -2.40 -4.03 23.81
C GLY A 191 -2.73 -3.62 22.38
N ARG A 192 -1.92 -4.03 21.39
CA ARG A 192 -2.08 -3.74 19.97
C ARG A 192 -2.20 -5.03 19.15
N SER A 193 -2.82 -4.95 17.98
CA SER A 193 -2.87 -6.06 17.04
C SER A 193 -1.46 -6.48 16.60
N TRP A 194 -1.26 -7.78 16.40
CA TRP A 194 0.01 -8.30 15.96
C TRP A 194 0.26 -8.01 14.48
N SER A 195 1.50 -7.66 14.14
CA SER A 195 1.98 -7.67 12.77
C SER A 195 2.24 -9.12 12.33
N THR A 196 1.74 -9.50 11.16
CA THR A 196 1.89 -10.83 10.54
C THR A 196 3.06 -10.86 9.55
#